data_8cd20697475c8e51410e5bb58c977c0e
#
_entry.id   8cd20697475c8e51410e5bb58c977c0e
#
_cell.length_a   1.000
_cell.length_b   1.000
_cell.length_c   1.000
_cell.angle_alpha   90.00
_cell.angle_beta   90.00
_cell.angle_gamma   90.00
#
_symmetry.space_group_name_H-M   'P 1'
#
loop_
_entity.id
_entity.type
_entity.pdbx_description
1 polymer ?
#
loop_
_entity_poly.entity_id
_entity_poly.type
_entity_poly.pdbx_seq_one_letter_code
_entity_poly.pdbx_strand_id
1 'polypeptide(L)'
;MKPIAHIRTDLPQKFGIPRNSFLAPHLRGCIVFEPECALESAVAGIESFSHLWLIWQFENGVPGGTADDIATDYAAPNKNGANARWSPTVRPPRLGGTERVGVFASRSPFRPNPLGLSCVKLDQVERTDAGPVLHVLGADLRDGTPILDIKPYIPFADCHPDARGGWIEDAPWHELTVDFPDQLRESIEEDKLAGLVEVLRQDPRRAGSKHDPSRVYHLAYSSLDVAFTVDGDVLRVICVS
;
A
#
# COMPACT_ATOMS: atom_id res chain seq x y z
N MET A 1 0.03 -5.79 20.12
CA MET A 1 0.11 -4.32 20.30
C MET A 1 -1.29 -3.78 20.05
N LYS A 2 -1.68 -2.70 20.70
CA LYS A 2 -2.97 -2.04 20.48
C LYS A 2 -2.79 -0.94 19.42
N PRO A 3 -3.69 -0.82 18.43
CA PRO A 3 -3.67 0.31 17.51
C PRO A 3 -3.79 1.64 18.25
N ILE A 4 -3.07 2.66 17.77
CA ILE A 4 -3.18 4.04 18.24
C ILE A 4 -4.01 4.90 17.30
N ALA A 5 -4.17 4.45 16.05
CA ALA A 5 -4.90 5.12 14.99
C ALA A 5 -5.31 4.13 13.90
N HIS A 6 -6.15 4.57 12.98
CA HIS A 6 -6.42 3.91 11.71
C HIS A 6 -6.20 4.91 10.57
N ILE A 7 -5.67 4.41 9.45
CA ILE A 7 -5.57 5.24 8.25
C ILE A 7 -6.84 5.10 7.40
N ARG A 8 -7.30 6.21 6.83
CA ARG A 8 -8.33 6.27 5.79
C ARG A 8 -7.68 6.60 4.48
N THR A 9 -7.96 5.82 3.44
CA THR A 9 -7.40 5.98 2.09
C THR A 9 -8.48 5.73 1.04
N ASP A 10 -8.17 6.10 -0.21
CA ASP A 10 -9.04 5.81 -1.36
C ASP A 10 -8.94 4.35 -1.86
N LEU A 11 -8.20 3.48 -1.16
CA LEU A 11 -8.00 2.08 -1.53
C LEU A 11 -8.76 1.14 -0.58
N PRO A 12 -10.05 0.85 -0.84
CA PRO A 12 -10.86 0.01 0.05
C PRO A 12 -10.50 -1.48 -0.03
N GLN A 13 -9.80 -1.90 -1.09
CA GLN A 13 -9.44 -3.28 -1.37
C GLN A 13 -7.91 -3.45 -1.51
N LYS A 14 -7.43 -4.70 -1.41
CA LYS A 14 -6.00 -5.01 -1.62
C LYS A 14 -5.54 -4.84 -3.06
N PHE A 15 -6.45 -5.03 -4.01
CA PHE A 15 -6.15 -4.86 -5.42
C PHE A 15 -5.89 -3.39 -5.70
N GLY A 16 -4.75 -3.09 -6.31
CA GLY A 16 -4.33 -1.72 -6.61
C GLY A 16 -3.46 -1.04 -5.57
N ILE A 17 -3.31 -1.59 -4.35
CA ILE A 17 -2.41 -0.99 -3.36
C ILE A 17 -0.98 -1.00 -3.90
N PRO A 18 -0.29 0.17 -3.95
CA PRO A 18 1.12 0.25 -4.30
C PRO A 18 1.97 -0.66 -3.41
N ARG A 19 3.00 -1.28 -3.97
CA ARG A 19 3.83 -2.27 -3.24
C ARG A 19 4.81 -1.65 -2.26
N ASN A 20 5.02 -0.36 -2.34
CA ASN A 20 5.82 0.44 -1.41
C ASN A 20 5.26 1.86 -1.38
N SER A 21 5.49 2.56 -0.29
CA SER A 21 5.22 3.98 -0.18
C SER A 21 5.96 4.77 -1.25
N PHE A 22 5.41 5.90 -1.66
CA PHE A 22 5.91 6.79 -2.72
C PHE A 22 5.94 6.23 -4.15
N LEU A 23 5.44 5.02 -4.43
CA LEU A 23 5.16 4.62 -5.81
C LEU A 23 3.93 5.35 -6.38
N ALA A 24 3.06 5.86 -5.51
CA ALA A 24 1.98 6.77 -5.83
C ALA A 24 2.05 7.99 -4.88
N PRO A 25 2.94 8.95 -5.13
CA PRO A 25 3.24 10.05 -4.21
C PRO A 25 2.07 11.01 -3.97
N HIS A 26 1.06 11.06 -4.84
CA HIS A 26 -0.14 11.87 -4.65
C HIS A 26 -1.31 11.08 -4.03
N LEU A 27 -1.12 9.79 -3.72
CA LEU A 27 -2.14 9.00 -3.04
C LEU A 27 -2.35 9.54 -1.62
N ARG A 28 -3.57 9.97 -1.34
CA ARG A 28 -3.93 10.60 -0.07
C ARG A 28 -4.27 9.60 1.01
N GLY A 29 -4.04 9.98 2.25
CA GLY A 29 -4.50 9.26 3.42
C GLY A 29 -4.72 10.21 4.60
N CYS A 30 -5.63 9.82 5.49
CA CYS A 30 -5.89 10.52 6.74
C CYS A 30 -5.68 9.56 7.89
N ILE A 31 -4.81 9.90 8.84
CA ILE A 31 -4.59 9.13 10.06
C ILE A 31 -5.50 9.68 11.14
N VAL A 32 -6.47 8.86 11.55
CA VAL A 32 -7.45 9.18 12.58
C VAL A 32 -7.09 8.41 13.84
N PHE A 33 -6.77 9.14 14.90
CA PHE A 33 -6.35 8.53 16.17
C PHE A 33 -7.51 7.85 16.89
N GLU A 34 -7.19 6.82 17.66
CA GLU A 34 -8.10 6.26 18.64
C GLU A 34 -8.38 7.31 19.74
N PRO A 35 -9.59 7.33 20.33
CA PRO A 35 -10.01 8.40 21.26
C PRO A 35 -9.02 8.64 22.41
N GLU A 36 -8.39 7.58 22.91
CA GLU A 36 -7.40 7.68 24.01
C GLU A 36 -6.05 8.23 23.56
N CYS A 37 -5.77 8.26 22.25
CA CYS A 37 -4.54 8.78 21.65
C CYS A 37 -4.77 10.10 20.91
N ALA A 38 -6.01 10.56 20.75
CA ALA A 38 -6.40 11.76 20.02
C ALA A 38 -6.12 13.04 20.84
N LEU A 39 -4.87 13.20 21.32
CA LEU A 39 -4.45 14.29 22.18
C LEU A 39 -3.58 15.28 21.42
N GLU A 40 -3.91 16.57 21.50
CA GLU A 40 -3.11 17.66 20.91
C GLU A 40 -1.65 17.65 21.39
N SER A 41 -1.43 17.30 22.65
CA SER A 41 -0.09 17.21 23.23
C SER A 41 0.74 16.07 22.63
N ALA A 42 0.11 15.01 22.11
CA ALA A 42 0.80 13.88 21.50
C ALA A 42 1.34 14.20 20.10
N VAL A 43 0.74 15.16 19.41
CA VAL A 43 1.15 15.61 18.07
C VAL A 43 1.88 16.96 18.10
N ALA A 44 2.13 17.51 19.27
CA ALA A 44 2.80 18.80 19.40
C ALA A 44 4.18 18.77 18.73
N GLY A 45 4.39 19.68 17.78
CA GLY A 45 5.65 19.80 17.01
C GLY A 45 5.78 18.87 15.81
N ILE A 46 4.79 18.01 15.53
CA ILE A 46 4.84 17.08 14.40
C ILE A 46 4.86 17.82 13.05
N GLU A 47 4.26 19.00 12.97
CA GLU A 47 4.23 19.84 11.76
C GLU A 47 5.61 20.32 11.30
N SER A 48 6.63 20.25 12.18
CA SER A 48 8.01 20.59 11.80
C SER A 48 8.70 19.51 10.96
N PHE A 49 8.11 18.31 10.87
CA PHE A 49 8.62 17.20 10.09
C PHE A 49 7.89 17.07 8.76
N SER A 50 8.63 16.87 7.69
CA SER A 50 8.06 16.66 6.35
C SER A 50 7.58 15.24 6.10
N HIS A 51 8.15 14.26 6.80
CA HIS A 51 7.84 12.84 6.60
C HIS A 51 7.73 12.12 7.94
N LEU A 52 6.91 11.06 7.92
CA LEU A 52 6.64 10.21 9.06
C LEU A 52 6.84 8.74 8.70
N TRP A 53 7.38 7.97 9.64
CA TRP A 53 7.30 6.52 9.62
C TRP A 53 5.99 6.07 10.25
N LEU A 54 5.23 5.24 9.53
CA LEU A 54 4.08 4.51 10.04
C LEU A 54 4.48 3.06 10.30
N ILE A 55 4.30 2.60 11.53
CA ILE A 55 4.39 1.19 11.91
C ILE A 55 2.96 0.68 12.01
N TRP A 56 2.63 -0.32 11.20
CA TRP A 56 1.27 -0.79 11.05
C TRP A 56 1.18 -2.31 10.99
N GLN A 57 0.00 -2.88 11.03
CA GLN A 57 -0.19 -4.33 11.06
C GLN A 57 -0.92 -4.79 9.80
N PHE A 58 -0.38 -5.83 9.15
CA PHE A 58 -1.06 -6.52 8.08
C PHE A 58 -2.24 -7.34 8.62
N GLU A 59 -3.40 -7.23 8.00
CA GLU A 59 -4.61 -7.98 8.39
C GLU A 59 -4.44 -9.50 8.33
N ASN A 60 -3.66 -10.02 7.39
CA ASN A 60 -3.45 -11.46 7.20
C ASN A 60 -2.63 -12.13 8.32
N GLY A 61 -2.16 -11.36 9.30
CA GLY A 61 -1.54 -11.87 10.52
C GLY A 61 -2.54 -12.15 11.64
N VAL A 62 -3.82 -11.76 11.48
CA VAL A 62 -4.87 -11.94 12.49
C VAL A 62 -5.72 -13.15 12.15
N PRO A 63 -6.08 -14.03 13.13
CA PRO A 63 -7.06 -15.08 12.90
C PRO A 63 -8.42 -14.48 12.55
N GLY A 64 -8.96 -14.78 11.36
CA GLY A 64 -10.27 -14.31 10.95
C GLY A 64 -10.36 -13.73 9.54
N GLY A 65 -9.24 -13.56 8.84
CA GLY A 65 -9.27 -13.28 7.40
C GLY A 65 -9.95 -14.43 6.66
N THR A 66 -10.91 -14.14 5.78
CA THR A 66 -11.62 -15.16 5.01
C THR A 66 -10.67 -15.96 4.12
N ALA A 67 -10.94 -17.24 3.90
CA ALA A 67 -10.11 -18.14 3.09
C ALA A 67 -9.90 -17.66 1.65
N ASP A 68 -10.78 -16.80 1.14
CA ASP A 68 -10.70 -16.19 -0.20
C ASP A 68 -9.62 -15.10 -0.30
N ASP A 69 -9.19 -14.52 0.82
CA ASP A 69 -8.10 -13.55 0.89
C ASP A 69 -6.70 -14.18 0.82
N ILE A 70 -6.62 -15.48 1.05
CA ILE A 70 -5.41 -16.26 0.91
C ILE A 70 -5.38 -16.78 -0.52
N ALA A 71 -4.94 -15.92 -1.45
CA ALA A 71 -4.64 -16.42 -2.78
C ALA A 71 -3.74 -17.65 -2.66
N THR A 72 -4.23 -18.75 -3.16
CA THR A 72 -3.82 -20.13 -3.10
C THR A 72 -2.34 -20.46 -3.39
N ASP A 73 -1.49 -19.48 -3.66
CA ASP A 73 -0.10 -19.66 -4.06
C ASP A 73 0.93 -19.57 -2.92
N TYR A 74 0.53 -19.24 -1.70
CA TYR A 74 1.49 -18.99 -0.60
C TYR A 74 1.39 -19.95 0.58
N ALA A 75 0.39 -20.81 0.60
CA ALA A 75 0.21 -21.80 1.64
C ALA A 75 0.73 -23.19 1.21
N ALA A 76 2.06 -23.33 1.03
CA ALA A 76 2.62 -24.66 1.17
C ALA A 76 2.63 -24.99 2.67
N PRO A 77 1.98 -26.08 3.12
CA PRO A 77 2.05 -26.48 4.52
C PRO A 77 3.52 -26.68 4.90
N ASN A 78 3.94 -26.04 5.98
CA ASN A 78 5.26 -26.28 6.55
C ASN A 78 5.35 -27.78 6.90
N LYS A 79 6.42 -28.46 6.54
CA LYS A 79 6.65 -29.89 6.76
C LYS A 79 6.59 -30.32 8.25
N ASN A 80 6.43 -29.37 9.16
CA ASN A 80 6.40 -29.59 10.62
C ASN A 80 4.99 -29.57 11.22
N GLY A 81 3.90 -29.62 10.42
CA GLY A 81 2.54 -29.85 10.93
C GLY A 81 1.96 -28.77 11.86
N ALA A 82 2.70 -27.73 12.18
CA ALA A 82 2.20 -26.60 12.92
C ALA A 82 1.48 -25.62 11.98
N ASN A 83 0.36 -25.05 12.40
CA ASN A 83 -0.33 -23.94 11.75
C ASN A 83 0.58 -22.69 11.74
N ALA A 84 1.69 -22.75 10.98
CA ALA A 84 2.63 -21.67 10.88
C ALA A 84 2.00 -20.59 9.99
N ARG A 85 1.53 -19.53 10.62
CA ARG A 85 0.97 -18.32 9.99
C ARG A 85 2.00 -17.52 9.20
N TRP A 86 3.25 -17.99 9.07
CA TRP A 86 4.33 -17.34 8.36
C TRP A 86 5.10 -18.33 7.49
N SER A 87 5.83 -17.83 6.51
CA SER A 87 6.65 -18.65 5.61
C SER A 87 8.11 -18.19 5.66
N PRO A 88 9.10 -19.08 5.83
CA PRO A 88 10.51 -18.70 5.85
C PRO A 88 11.01 -18.16 4.50
N THR A 89 10.31 -18.49 3.40
CA THR A 89 10.61 -17.99 2.06
C THR A 89 9.35 -17.53 1.36
N VAL A 90 9.47 -16.50 0.53
CA VAL A 90 8.37 -15.91 -0.25
C VAL A 90 8.78 -15.79 -1.71
N ARG A 91 7.80 -15.58 -2.59
CA ARG A 91 8.00 -15.31 -4.02
C ARG A 91 7.62 -13.86 -4.32
N PRO A 92 8.60 -12.94 -4.38
CA PRO A 92 8.30 -11.55 -4.66
C PRO A 92 7.71 -11.40 -6.07
N PRO A 93 6.62 -10.63 -6.23
CA PRO A 93 6.04 -10.36 -7.56
C PRO A 93 7.04 -9.72 -8.53
N ARG A 94 7.96 -8.90 -8.02
CA ARG A 94 8.99 -8.23 -8.82
C ARG A 94 9.98 -9.21 -9.48
N LEU A 95 10.13 -10.41 -8.92
CA LEU A 95 10.89 -11.53 -9.51
C LEU A 95 9.98 -12.46 -10.35
N GLY A 96 8.88 -11.94 -10.91
CA GLY A 96 7.92 -12.71 -11.68
C GLY A 96 7.15 -13.77 -10.87
N GLY A 97 7.29 -13.78 -9.53
CA GLY A 97 6.65 -14.77 -8.65
C GLY A 97 7.22 -16.20 -8.76
N THR A 98 8.33 -16.40 -9.46
CA THR A 98 8.98 -17.70 -9.70
C THR A 98 10.12 -17.96 -8.72
N GLU A 99 10.94 -16.98 -8.46
CA GLU A 99 12.09 -17.09 -7.56
C GLU A 99 11.69 -16.93 -6.09
N ARG A 100 12.41 -17.62 -5.21
CA ARG A 100 12.20 -17.54 -3.76
C ARG A 100 13.31 -16.76 -3.09
N VAL A 101 12.93 -15.88 -2.18
CA VAL A 101 13.83 -15.18 -1.27
C VAL A 101 13.44 -15.45 0.17
N GLY A 102 14.36 -15.28 1.11
CA GLY A 102 14.05 -15.32 2.54
C GLY A 102 13.03 -14.24 2.92
N VAL A 103 12.09 -14.55 3.81
CA VAL A 103 11.06 -13.57 4.23
C VAL A 103 11.67 -12.30 4.82
N PHE A 104 12.82 -12.40 5.50
CA PHE A 104 13.52 -11.25 6.06
C PHE A 104 14.33 -10.46 5.03
N ALA A 105 14.53 -11.02 3.83
CA ALA A 105 15.06 -10.30 2.67
C ALA A 105 13.94 -9.69 1.81
N SER A 106 12.74 -9.51 2.35
CA SER A 106 11.57 -8.97 1.68
C SER A 106 10.70 -8.14 2.63
N ARG A 107 9.74 -7.41 2.07
CA ARG A 107 8.68 -6.71 2.83
C ARG A 107 7.34 -7.47 2.81
N SER A 108 7.37 -8.77 2.61
CA SER A 108 6.18 -9.63 2.59
C SER A 108 5.43 -9.62 3.92
N PRO A 109 4.08 -9.68 3.92
CA PRO A 109 3.26 -9.82 5.13
C PRO A 109 3.39 -11.18 5.82
N PHE A 110 3.91 -12.21 5.13
CA PHE A 110 4.02 -13.58 5.66
C PHE A 110 5.20 -13.76 6.63
N ARG A 111 5.33 -12.80 7.55
CA ARG A 111 6.38 -12.73 8.59
C ARG A 111 5.86 -13.28 9.92
N PRO A 112 6.76 -13.67 10.86
CA PRO A 112 6.36 -14.08 12.20
C PRO A 112 5.54 -13.00 12.93
N ASN A 113 5.96 -11.73 12.80
CA ASN A 113 5.19 -10.56 13.22
C ASN A 113 4.78 -9.80 11.95
N PRO A 114 3.50 -9.78 11.60
CA PRO A 114 3.02 -9.19 10.35
C PRO A 114 2.98 -7.65 10.44
N LEU A 115 4.14 -7.04 10.70
CA LEU A 115 4.31 -5.60 10.78
C LEU A 115 4.72 -5.04 9.42
N GLY A 116 4.10 -3.93 9.06
CA GLY A 116 4.48 -3.08 7.94
C GLY A 116 5.18 -1.81 8.43
N LEU A 117 5.98 -1.23 7.55
CA LEU A 117 6.68 0.03 7.76
C LEU A 117 6.57 0.84 6.47
N SER A 118 5.94 2.01 6.56
CA SER A 118 5.76 2.93 5.43
C SER A 118 6.25 4.32 5.81
N CYS A 119 7.05 4.93 4.95
CA CYS A 119 7.35 6.34 5.03
C CYS A 119 6.26 7.10 4.26
N VAL A 120 5.68 8.14 4.84
CA VAL A 120 4.68 8.98 4.20
C VAL A 120 5.06 10.45 4.34
N LYS A 121 4.64 11.28 3.39
CA LYS A 121 4.79 12.72 3.52
C LYS A 121 3.67 13.27 4.40
N LEU A 122 4.00 14.06 5.42
CA LEU A 122 3.01 14.83 6.16
C LEU A 122 2.59 16.03 5.30
N ASP A 123 1.30 16.11 5.01
CA ASP A 123 0.73 17.19 4.20
C ASP A 123 0.15 18.28 5.09
N GLN A 124 -0.69 17.90 6.05
CA GLN A 124 -1.36 18.81 6.95
C GLN A 124 -1.70 18.14 8.29
N VAL A 125 -1.77 18.92 9.34
CA VAL A 125 -2.39 18.53 10.62
C VAL A 125 -3.68 19.31 10.78
N GLU A 126 -4.80 18.62 10.73
CA GLU A 126 -6.13 19.18 10.94
C GLU A 126 -6.52 19.02 12.42
N ARG A 127 -7.09 20.07 12.99
CA ARG A 127 -7.62 20.06 14.35
C ARG A 127 -9.13 19.98 14.31
N THR A 128 -9.67 18.88 14.85
CA THR A 128 -11.11 18.62 14.89
C THR A 128 -11.60 18.52 16.34
N ASP A 129 -12.91 18.57 16.54
CA ASP A 129 -13.52 18.37 17.86
C ASP A 129 -13.21 16.98 18.45
N ALA A 130 -12.93 16.00 17.61
CA ALA A 130 -12.55 14.63 17.99
C ALA A 130 -11.05 14.46 18.25
N GLY A 131 -10.25 15.52 18.05
CA GLY A 131 -8.80 15.53 18.18
C GLY A 131 -8.08 15.76 16.85
N PRO A 132 -6.74 15.67 16.82
CA PRO A 132 -5.95 15.91 15.63
C PRO A 132 -6.12 14.78 14.59
N VAL A 133 -6.08 15.16 13.31
CA VAL A 133 -6.03 14.25 12.16
C VAL A 133 -4.79 14.59 11.33
N LEU A 134 -4.00 13.59 10.96
CA LEU A 134 -2.83 13.80 10.12
C LEU A 134 -3.17 13.45 8.66
N HIS A 135 -3.14 14.44 7.77
CA HIS A 135 -3.24 14.22 6.34
C HIS A 135 -1.87 13.87 5.79
N VAL A 136 -1.79 12.78 5.04
CA VAL A 136 -0.53 12.25 4.51
C VAL A 136 -0.64 11.90 3.04
N LEU A 137 0.51 11.89 2.35
CA LEU A 137 0.63 11.52 0.95
C LEU A 137 1.58 10.33 0.78
N GLY A 138 1.34 9.53 -0.25
CA GLY A 138 2.19 8.41 -0.65
C GLY A 138 2.01 7.14 0.20
N ALA A 139 0.87 6.99 0.89
CA ALA A 139 0.58 5.82 1.71
C ALA A 139 0.23 4.59 0.85
N ASP A 140 0.93 3.48 1.09
CA ASP A 140 0.72 2.17 0.47
C ASP A 140 -0.14 1.25 1.35
N LEU A 141 -1.23 1.80 1.91
CA LEU A 141 -2.07 1.12 2.88
C LEU A 141 -3.53 1.06 2.42
N ARG A 142 -4.19 -0.05 2.76
CA ARG A 142 -5.64 -0.18 2.58
C ARG A 142 -6.39 0.73 3.55
N ASP A 143 -7.57 1.18 3.14
CA ASP A 143 -8.50 1.85 4.05
C ASP A 143 -8.77 1.02 5.30
N GLY A 144 -8.76 1.67 6.46
CA GLY A 144 -8.98 1.05 7.76
C GLY A 144 -7.78 0.31 8.34
N THR A 145 -6.58 0.35 7.71
CA THR A 145 -5.39 -0.32 8.26
C THR A 145 -5.02 0.24 9.63
N PRO A 146 -4.82 -0.63 10.65
CA PRO A 146 -4.45 -0.20 11.99
C PRO A 146 -2.99 0.28 12.05
N ILE A 147 -2.79 1.48 12.59
CA ILE A 147 -1.49 2.09 12.86
C ILE A 147 -1.13 1.79 14.32
N LEU A 148 0.05 1.24 14.54
CA LEU A 148 0.55 0.82 15.86
C LEU A 148 1.49 1.85 16.48
N ASP A 149 2.20 2.63 15.65
CA ASP A 149 3.10 3.69 16.08
C ASP A 149 3.38 4.66 14.94
N ILE A 150 3.74 5.90 15.28
CA ILE A 150 4.15 6.95 14.36
C ILE A 150 5.45 7.54 14.87
N LYS A 151 6.44 7.69 13.97
CA LYS A 151 7.72 8.33 14.29
C LYS A 151 8.09 9.36 13.22
N PRO A 152 8.72 10.45 13.58
CA PRO A 152 9.25 11.38 12.59
C PRO A 152 10.36 10.72 11.77
N TYR A 153 10.42 11.02 10.47
CA TYR A 153 11.56 10.70 9.62
C TYR A 153 12.67 11.71 9.89
N ILE A 154 13.84 11.21 10.23
CA ILE A 154 15.01 12.03 10.60
C ILE A 154 16.11 11.81 9.54
N PRO A 155 16.36 12.79 8.61
CA PRO A 155 17.23 12.58 7.46
C PRO A 155 18.63 12.06 7.80
N PHE A 156 19.27 12.58 8.84
CA PHE A 156 20.62 12.13 9.19
C PHE A 156 20.69 10.71 9.74
N ALA A 157 19.57 10.17 10.24
CA ALA A 157 19.49 8.82 10.79
C ALA A 157 18.88 7.81 9.81
N ASP A 158 17.93 8.26 8.98
CA ASP A 158 17.10 7.37 8.15
C ASP A 158 17.55 7.33 6.68
N CYS A 159 18.27 8.35 6.20
CA CYS A 159 18.72 8.42 4.81
C CYS A 159 20.14 7.86 4.66
N HIS A 160 20.27 6.80 3.86
CA HIS A 160 21.55 6.17 3.50
C HIS A 160 21.69 6.13 1.97
N PRO A 161 22.22 7.19 1.32
CA PRO A 161 22.28 7.28 -0.15
C PRO A 161 23.08 6.16 -0.82
N ASP A 162 24.05 5.58 -0.12
CA ASP A 162 24.93 4.48 -0.55
C ASP A 162 24.40 3.08 -0.18
N ALA A 163 23.17 2.99 0.37
CA ALA A 163 22.58 1.71 0.67
C ALA A 163 22.29 0.92 -0.62
N ARG A 164 22.59 -0.39 -0.60
CA ARG A 164 22.29 -1.29 -1.71
C ARG A 164 20.89 -1.89 -1.53
N GLY A 165 20.08 -1.85 -2.61
CA GLY A 165 18.73 -2.40 -2.64
C GLY A 165 18.65 -3.93 -2.82
N GLY A 166 19.80 -4.61 -2.94
CA GLY A 166 19.87 -6.05 -3.12
C GLY A 166 19.17 -6.51 -4.41
N TRP A 167 18.50 -7.66 -4.38
CA TRP A 167 17.80 -8.23 -5.54
C TRP A 167 16.75 -7.30 -6.18
N ILE A 168 16.33 -6.24 -5.49
CA ILE A 168 15.34 -5.28 -6.01
C ILE A 168 15.96 -4.43 -7.12
N GLU A 169 17.26 -4.14 -7.07
CA GLU A 169 17.98 -3.34 -8.07
C GLU A 169 18.12 -4.12 -9.39
N ASP A 170 18.32 -5.43 -9.29
CA ASP A 170 18.49 -6.32 -10.46
C ASP A 170 17.15 -6.70 -11.11
N ALA A 171 16.04 -6.50 -10.41
CA ALA A 171 14.72 -6.86 -10.90
C ALA A 171 14.11 -5.71 -11.73
N PRO A 172 13.82 -5.92 -13.02
CA PRO A 172 13.22 -4.89 -13.85
C PRO A 172 11.86 -4.48 -13.29
N TRP A 173 11.60 -3.18 -13.28
CA TRP A 173 10.30 -2.62 -12.94
C TRP A 173 9.91 -1.65 -14.04
N HIS A 174 8.74 -1.88 -14.65
CA HIS A 174 8.21 -1.03 -15.68
C HIS A 174 6.89 -0.44 -15.20
N GLU A 175 6.75 0.85 -15.36
CA GLU A 175 5.47 1.53 -15.19
C GLU A 175 4.68 1.43 -16.49
N LEU A 176 3.38 1.26 -16.37
CA LEU A 176 2.50 1.28 -17.53
C LEU A 176 2.22 2.73 -17.96
N THR A 177 2.04 2.91 -19.27
CA THR A 177 1.44 4.12 -19.82
C THR A 177 -0.06 4.06 -19.56
N VAL A 178 -0.62 5.06 -18.88
CA VAL A 178 -2.06 5.12 -18.60
C VAL A 178 -2.77 5.96 -19.65
N ASP A 179 -3.57 5.30 -20.48
CA ASP A 179 -4.51 5.93 -21.39
C ASP A 179 -5.84 6.13 -20.65
N PHE A 180 -6.09 7.38 -20.25
CA PHE A 180 -7.27 7.75 -19.48
C PHE A 180 -8.03 8.82 -20.24
N PRO A 181 -9.15 8.48 -20.89
CA PRO A 181 -9.96 9.42 -21.65
C PRO A 181 -10.45 10.60 -20.80
N ASP A 182 -10.40 11.82 -21.34
CA ASP A 182 -10.73 13.05 -20.59
C ASP A 182 -12.17 13.02 -20.06
N GLN A 183 -13.12 12.49 -20.82
CA GLN A 183 -14.52 12.34 -20.40
C GLN A 183 -14.69 11.48 -19.12
N LEU A 184 -13.84 10.48 -18.93
CA LEU A 184 -13.87 9.63 -17.74
C LEU A 184 -13.15 10.29 -16.54
N ARG A 185 -12.18 11.16 -16.81
CA ARG A 185 -11.48 11.92 -15.75
C ARG A 185 -12.42 12.91 -15.05
N GLU A 186 -13.38 13.49 -15.77
CA GLU A 186 -14.35 14.44 -15.22
C GLU A 186 -15.23 13.84 -14.11
N SER A 187 -15.33 12.50 -14.05
CA SER A 187 -16.07 11.78 -13.00
C SER A 187 -15.30 11.65 -11.69
N ILE A 188 -14.03 12.06 -11.66
CA ILE A 188 -13.14 11.88 -10.52
C ILE A 188 -12.85 13.24 -9.92
N GLU A 189 -12.88 13.32 -8.58
CA GLU A 189 -12.49 14.52 -7.86
C GLU A 189 -11.04 14.90 -8.21
N GLU A 190 -10.81 16.17 -8.49
CA GLU A 190 -9.53 16.69 -8.99
C GLU A 190 -8.34 16.28 -8.10
N ASP A 191 -8.54 16.31 -6.80
CA ASP A 191 -7.54 15.98 -5.79
C ASP A 191 -7.23 14.48 -5.67
N LYS A 192 -8.07 13.61 -6.23
CA LYS A 192 -7.89 12.15 -6.25
C LYS A 192 -7.32 11.62 -7.57
N LEU A 193 -7.46 12.38 -8.67
CA LEU A 193 -7.10 11.94 -10.00
C LEU A 193 -5.61 11.58 -10.13
N ALA A 194 -4.73 12.41 -9.57
CA ALA A 194 -3.28 12.18 -9.64
C ALA A 194 -2.90 10.85 -8.97
N GLY A 195 -3.40 10.60 -7.76
CA GLY A 195 -3.15 9.35 -7.03
C GLY A 195 -3.69 8.13 -7.75
N LEU A 196 -4.89 8.21 -8.35
CA LEU A 196 -5.47 7.12 -9.14
C LEU A 196 -4.60 6.78 -10.37
N VAL A 197 -4.17 7.79 -11.13
CA VAL A 197 -3.30 7.58 -12.31
C VAL A 197 -1.99 6.92 -11.90
N GLU A 198 -1.39 7.33 -10.80
CA GLU A 198 -0.17 6.73 -10.26
C GLU A 198 -0.37 5.27 -9.84
N VAL A 199 -1.49 4.96 -9.18
CA VAL A 199 -1.86 3.57 -8.82
C VAL A 199 -1.99 2.70 -10.07
N LEU A 200 -2.69 3.18 -11.11
CA LEU A 200 -2.85 2.45 -12.37
C LEU A 200 -1.51 2.25 -13.10
N ARG A 201 -0.61 3.24 -13.05
CA ARG A 201 0.74 3.17 -13.63
C ARG A 201 1.57 2.05 -13.01
N GLN A 202 1.36 1.73 -11.73
CA GLN A 202 2.09 0.66 -11.02
C GLN A 202 1.65 -0.76 -11.38
N ASP A 203 0.84 -0.94 -12.40
CA ASP A 203 0.27 -2.23 -12.81
C ASP A 203 -0.39 -2.99 -11.64
N PRO A 204 -1.66 -2.70 -11.35
CA PRO A 204 -2.36 -3.35 -10.24
C PRO A 204 -2.58 -4.85 -10.43
N ARG A 205 -2.35 -5.38 -11.64
CA ARG A 205 -2.56 -6.80 -11.93
C ARG A 205 -1.61 -7.70 -11.11
N ARG A 206 -2.04 -8.93 -10.91
CA ARG A 206 -1.18 -9.94 -10.28
C ARG A 206 0.04 -10.25 -11.17
N ALA A 207 1.22 -10.28 -10.58
CA ALA A 207 2.43 -10.68 -11.28
C ALA A 207 2.27 -12.07 -11.89
N GLY A 208 2.75 -12.25 -13.12
CA GLY A 208 2.64 -13.51 -13.87
C GLY A 208 1.24 -13.79 -14.44
N SER A 209 0.31 -12.81 -14.40
CA SER A 209 -0.96 -12.92 -15.12
C SER A 209 -0.70 -13.17 -16.60
N LYS A 210 -1.45 -14.13 -17.20
CA LYS A 210 -1.40 -14.34 -18.64
C LYS A 210 -1.81 -13.07 -19.36
N HIS A 211 -1.05 -12.73 -20.41
CA HIS A 211 -1.42 -11.61 -21.26
C HIS A 211 -2.75 -11.93 -21.96
N ASP A 212 -3.74 -11.09 -21.71
CA ASP A 212 -5.07 -11.10 -22.35
C ASP A 212 -5.54 -9.66 -22.46
N PRO A 213 -5.37 -9.02 -23.62
CA PRO A 213 -5.74 -7.63 -23.83
C PRO A 213 -7.25 -7.38 -23.79
N SER A 214 -8.06 -8.44 -23.93
CA SER A 214 -9.52 -8.34 -23.85
C SER A 214 -10.06 -8.41 -22.42
N ARG A 215 -9.22 -8.80 -21.46
CA ARG A 215 -9.63 -8.95 -20.07
C ARG A 215 -9.85 -7.61 -19.40
N VAL A 216 -11.04 -7.41 -18.87
CA VAL A 216 -11.40 -6.24 -18.07
C VAL A 216 -11.05 -6.50 -16.61
N TYR A 217 -10.38 -5.55 -15.98
CA TYR A 217 -10.05 -5.52 -14.56
C TYR A 217 -10.84 -4.38 -13.90
N HIS A 218 -11.16 -4.53 -12.64
CA HIS A 218 -11.91 -3.59 -11.84
C HIS A 218 -11.11 -3.18 -10.62
N LEU A 219 -10.88 -1.87 -10.45
CA LEU A 219 -10.22 -1.28 -9.30
C LEU A 219 -11.24 -0.44 -8.53
N ALA A 220 -11.50 -0.83 -7.28
CA ALA A 220 -12.23 0.03 -6.37
C ALA A 220 -11.31 1.16 -5.89
N TYR A 221 -11.72 2.41 -6.11
CA TYR A 221 -10.98 3.60 -5.72
C TYR A 221 -11.96 4.63 -5.13
N SER A 222 -11.79 4.95 -3.85
CA SER A 222 -12.81 5.71 -3.10
C SER A 222 -14.18 5.02 -3.20
N SER A 223 -15.21 5.72 -3.67
CA SER A 223 -16.55 5.17 -3.94
C SER A 223 -16.75 4.71 -5.39
N LEU A 224 -15.71 4.74 -6.22
CA LEU A 224 -15.76 4.46 -7.64
C LEU A 224 -15.27 3.05 -7.97
N ASP A 225 -15.82 2.47 -9.03
CA ASP A 225 -15.28 1.31 -9.73
C ASP A 225 -14.62 1.73 -11.04
N VAL A 226 -13.32 1.53 -11.15
CA VAL A 226 -12.53 1.90 -12.32
C VAL A 226 -12.23 0.65 -13.13
N ALA A 227 -12.90 0.49 -14.27
CA ALA A 227 -12.70 -0.62 -15.19
C ALA A 227 -11.60 -0.28 -16.21
N PHE A 228 -10.67 -1.22 -16.42
CA PHE A 228 -9.56 -1.03 -17.36
C PHE A 228 -9.12 -2.34 -18.03
N THR A 229 -8.44 -2.20 -19.16
CA THR A 229 -7.75 -3.28 -19.87
C THR A 229 -6.26 -2.97 -19.94
N VAL A 230 -5.42 -3.98 -20.20
CA VAL A 230 -3.97 -3.78 -20.40
C VAL A 230 -3.51 -4.54 -21.62
N ASP A 231 -2.89 -3.84 -22.57
CA ASP A 231 -2.24 -4.41 -23.74
C ASP A 231 -0.79 -3.95 -23.82
N GLY A 232 0.15 -4.89 -23.74
CA GLY A 232 1.56 -4.59 -23.59
C GLY A 232 1.81 -3.70 -22.37
N ASP A 233 2.41 -2.53 -22.60
CA ASP A 233 2.75 -1.53 -21.58
C ASP A 233 1.69 -0.41 -21.46
N VAL A 234 0.52 -0.58 -22.11
CA VAL A 234 -0.56 0.41 -22.07
C VAL A 234 -1.74 -0.11 -21.26
N LEU A 235 -2.09 0.61 -20.19
CA LEU A 235 -3.31 0.43 -19.44
C LEU A 235 -4.34 1.46 -19.95
N ARG A 236 -5.48 0.99 -20.42
CA ARG A 236 -6.58 1.85 -20.88
C ARG A 236 -7.75 1.77 -19.92
N VAL A 237 -8.15 2.91 -19.37
CA VAL A 237 -9.39 3.04 -18.59
C VAL A 237 -10.58 3.08 -19.57
N ILE A 238 -11.58 2.22 -19.33
CA ILE A 238 -12.74 2.04 -20.21
C ILE A 238 -14.06 2.48 -19.57
N CYS A 239 -14.14 2.51 -18.25
CA CYS A 239 -15.33 2.95 -17.52
C CYS A 239 -14.94 3.43 -16.11
N VAL A 240 -15.67 4.41 -15.61
CA VAL A 240 -15.69 4.86 -14.22
C VAL A 240 -17.15 4.95 -13.79
N SER A 241 -17.55 4.27 -12.73
CA SER A 241 -18.94 4.20 -12.24
C SER A 241 -19.02 4.26 -10.71
#